data_240ffbeeadf673f8c1d5c12ab2c0cb1d
#
_entry.id   240ffbeeadf673f8c1d5c12ab2c0cb1d
#
_cell.length_a   1.000
_cell.length_b   1.000
_cell.length_c   1.000
_cell.angle_alpha   90.00
_cell.angle_beta   90.00
_cell.angle_gamma   90.00
#
_symmetry.space_group_name_H-M   'P 1'
#
loop_
_entity.id
_entity.type
_entity.pdbx_description
1 polymer ?
#
loop_
_entity_poly.entity_id
_entity_poly.type
_entity_poly.pdbx_seq_one_letter_code
_entity_poly.pdbx_strand_id
1 'polypeptide(L)'
;AATMPTPPMIQQVYIDESDDVAKSDPEPYAMWFFGKFSDILPGKDGADVAQQYEDYKKIRDSVDAVSYDRIVREGAAFGDYKAIIDRFRMLEEELGVEEIACWFSFGDLPHERVVQNMKMFADKVMPEMT
;
A
#
# COMPACT_ATOMS: atom_id res chain seq x y z
N ALA A 1 -17.84 19.52 20.74
CA ALA A 1 -16.75 19.73 19.79
C ALA A 1 -16.92 18.81 18.61
N ALA A 2 -16.92 19.35 17.41
CA ALA A 2 -17.00 18.56 16.19
C ALA A 2 -15.74 17.67 16.08
N THR A 3 -15.92 16.37 16.14
CA THR A 3 -14.84 15.43 15.83
C THR A 3 -14.55 15.50 14.35
N MET A 4 -13.29 15.75 13.99
CA MET A 4 -12.88 15.68 12.59
C MET A 4 -13.07 14.25 12.08
N PRO A 5 -13.65 14.06 10.88
CA PRO A 5 -13.75 12.72 10.32
C PRO A 5 -12.35 12.11 10.12
N THR A 6 -12.23 10.82 10.42
CA THR A 6 -10.98 10.10 10.19
C THR A 6 -10.73 10.06 8.68
N PRO A 7 -9.56 10.48 8.19
CA PRO A 7 -9.27 10.40 6.75
C PRO A 7 -9.21 8.94 6.29
N PRO A 8 -9.59 8.67 5.04
CA PRO A 8 -9.47 7.32 4.50
C PRO A 8 -8.00 6.89 4.43
N MET A 9 -7.74 5.63 4.72
CA MET A 9 -6.42 5.04 4.61
C MET A 9 -6.26 4.41 3.23
N ILE A 10 -5.19 4.76 2.53
CA ILE A 10 -4.89 4.17 1.22
C ILE A 10 -4.11 2.88 1.43
N GLN A 11 -4.56 1.79 0.81
CA GLN A 11 -3.86 0.50 0.81
C GLN A 11 -3.73 -0.02 -0.60
N GLN A 12 -2.51 -0.37 -1.00
CA GLN A 12 -2.31 -1.18 -2.20
C GLN A 12 -2.85 -2.58 -1.92
N VAL A 13 -3.64 -3.11 -2.84
CA VAL A 13 -4.29 -4.42 -2.68
C VAL A 13 -3.89 -5.36 -3.81
N TYR A 14 -3.47 -6.55 -3.46
CA TYR A 14 -3.27 -7.64 -4.41
C TYR A 14 -3.81 -8.93 -3.78
N ILE A 15 -4.75 -9.55 -4.45
CA ILE A 15 -5.43 -10.74 -3.94
C ILE A 15 -5.29 -11.91 -4.91
N ASP A 16 -5.02 -13.09 -4.38
CA ASP A 16 -5.01 -14.35 -5.13
C ASP A 16 -5.54 -15.46 -4.23
N GLU A 17 -5.96 -16.57 -4.83
CA GLU A 17 -6.39 -17.75 -4.08
C GLU A 17 -5.25 -18.34 -3.24
N SER A 18 -4.01 -18.21 -3.74
CA SER A 18 -2.79 -18.59 -3.01
C SER A 18 -2.21 -17.38 -2.32
N ASP A 19 -2.07 -17.45 -0.99
CA ASP A 19 -1.45 -16.38 -0.19
C ASP A 19 0.00 -16.13 -0.62
N ASP A 20 0.75 -17.18 -0.92
CA ASP A 20 2.14 -17.06 -1.35
C ASP A 20 2.24 -16.34 -2.70
N VAL A 21 1.38 -16.66 -3.67
CA VAL A 21 1.32 -15.99 -4.97
C VAL A 21 0.93 -14.53 -4.80
N ALA A 22 -0.06 -14.25 -3.97
CA ALA A 22 -0.53 -12.89 -3.71
C ALA A 22 0.54 -12.01 -3.07
N LYS A 23 1.49 -12.60 -2.37
CA LYS A 23 2.63 -11.89 -1.78
C LYS A 23 3.84 -11.79 -2.69
N SER A 24 4.06 -12.75 -3.58
CA SER A 24 5.21 -12.76 -4.48
C SER A 24 4.99 -12.01 -5.79
N ASP A 25 3.80 -12.15 -6.38
CA ASP A 25 3.49 -11.56 -7.69
C ASP A 25 3.60 -10.03 -7.74
N PRO A 26 3.12 -9.27 -6.74
CA PRO A 26 3.16 -7.81 -6.82
C PRO A 26 4.53 -7.20 -6.51
N GLU A 27 5.50 -7.97 -6.07
CA GLU A 27 6.80 -7.44 -5.62
C GLU A 27 7.48 -6.51 -6.63
N PRO A 28 7.70 -6.91 -7.91
CA PRO A 28 8.38 -6.01 -8.84
C PRO A 28 7.62 -4.72 -9.10
N TYR A 29 6.30 -4.77 -9.11
CA TYR A 29 5.45 -3.61 -9.36
C TYR A 29 5.40 -2.66 -8.17
N ALA A 30 5.29 -3.20 -6.96
CA ALA A 30 5.33 -2.41 -5.72
C ALA A 30 6.70 -1.76 -5.54
N MET A 31 7.77 -2.49 -5.75
CA MET A 31 9.13 -1.96 -5.62
C MET A 31 9.44 -0.91 -6.68
N TRP A 32 8.93 -1.08 -7.90
CA TRP A 32 9.05 -0.05 -8.95
C TRP A 32 8.35 1.25 -8.51
N PHE A 33 7.16 1.14 -7.95
CA PHE A 33 6.40 2.29 -7.45
C PHE A 33 7.19 3.04 -6.38
N PHE A 34 7.69 2.32 -5.37
CA PHE A 34 8.45 2.96 -4.29
C PHE A 34 9.76 3.58 -4.78
N GLY A 35 10.42 2.95 -5.75
CA GLY A 35 11.60 3.50 -6.38
C GLY A 35 11.32 4.82 -7.10
N LYS A 36 10.22 4.87 -7.86
CA LYS A 36 9.80 6.10 -8.55
C LYS A 36 9.34 7.18 -7.59
N PHE A 37 8.68 6.80 -6.51
CA PHE A 37 8.29 7.74 -5.47
C PHE A 37 9.52 8.40 -4.85
N SER A 38 10.55 7.62 -4.57
CA SER A 38 11.83 8.15 -4.09
C SER A 38 12.46 9.14 -5.07
N ASP A 39 12.37 8.87 -6.37
CA ASP A 39 12.95 9.73 -7.42
C ASP A 39 12.34 11.13 -7.47
N ILE A 40 11.08 11.28 -7.10
CA ILE A 40 10.38 12.58 -7.12
C ILE A 40 10.59 13.39 -5.84
N LEU A 41 11.15 12.78 -4.80
CA LEU A 41 11.42 13.50 -3.55
C LEU A 41 12.66 14.41 -3.70
N PRO A 42 12.64 15.64 -3.13
CA PRO A 42 13.76 16.54 -3.21
C PRO A 42 15.04 15.97 -2.58
N GLY A 43 16.19 16.39 -3.07
CA GLY A 43 17.49 16.09 -2.47
C GLY A 43 18.27 14.94 -3.10
N LYS A 44 17.81 14.39 -4.22
CA LYS A 44 18.53 13.32 -4.92
C LYS A 44 19.84 13.80 -5.56
N ASP A 45 19.92 15.07 -5.97
CA ASP A 45 21.02 15.61 -6.75
C ASP A 45 22.11 16.29 -5.89
N GLY A 46 22.10 16.13 -4.58
CA GLY A 46 23.13 16.66 -3.70
C GLY A 46 23.22 18.19 -3.64
N ALA A 47 22.20 18.91 -4.11
CA ALA A 47 22.13 20.35 -4.03
C ALA A 47 22.06 20.80 -2.57
N ASP A 48 22.71 21.95 -2.29
CA ASP A 48 22.64 22.61 -0.98
C ASP A 48 21.17 22.88 -0.65
N VAL A 49 20.62 22.06 0.22
CA VAL A 49 19.20 22.10 0.55
C VAL A 49 19.04 22.89 1.83
N ALA A 50 18.17 23.91 1.82
CA ALA A 50 17.78 24.61 3.01
C ALA A 50 17.26 23.62 4.05
N GLN A 51 17.42 23.98 5.35
CA GLN A 51 17.12 23.07 6.47
C GLN A 51 15.72 22.43 6.43
N GLN A 52 14.76 23.11 5.84
CA GLN A 52 13.40 22.58 5.63
C GLN A 52 13.37 21.35 4.70
N TYR A 53 14.42 21.16 3.89
CA TYR A 53 14.55 20.00 2.99
C TYR A 53 15.26 18.82 3.65
N GLU A 54 15.91 19.00 4.80
CA GLU A 54 16.53 17.88 5.52
C GLU A 54 15.48 16.84 5.94
N ASP A 55 14.27 17.29 6.29
CA ASP A 55 13.15 16.40 6.61
C ASP A 55 12.73 15.57 5.40
N TYR A 56 12.70 16.19 4.21
CA TYR A 56 12.44 15.49 2.95
C TYR A 56 13.52 14.46 2.62
N LYS A 57 14.78 14.79 2.90
CA LYS A 57 15.88 13.86 2.70
C LYS A 57 15.74 12.64 3.62
N LYS A 58 15.35 12.84 4.86
CA LYS A 58 15.08 11.74 5.80
C LYS A 58 13.93 10.87 5.33
N ILE A 59 12.85 11.46 4.81
CA ILE A 59 11.72 10.74 4.24
C ILE A 59 12.18 9.91 3.05
N ARG A 60 12.97 10.49 2.13
CA ARG A 60 13.49 9.78 0.98
C ARG A 60 14.38 8.61 1.40
N ASP A 61 15.29 8.82 2.34
CA ASP A 61 16.19 7.78 2.83
C ASP A 61 15.38 6.65 3.49
N SER A 62 14.28 7.00 4.17
CA SER A 62 13.34 6.01 4.72
C SER A 62 12.63 5.21 3.63
N VAL A 63 12.22 5.86 2.54
CA VAL A 63 11.57 5.20 1.40
C VAL A 63 12.57 4.28 0.69
N ASP A 64 13.80 4.73 0.47
CA ASP A 64 14.86 3.93 -0.16
C ASP A 64 15.23 2.71 0.69
N ALA A 65 15.13 2.82 2.01
CA ALA A 65 15.43 1.74 2.94
C ALA A 65 14.28 0.75 3.12
N VAL A 66 13.10 1.00 2.53
CA VAL A 66 11.94 0.12 2.67
C VAL A 66 12.18 -1.20 1.95
N SER A 67 12.14 -2.30 2.69
CA SER A 67 12.17 -3.64 2.13
C SER A 67 10.78 -4.09 1.72
N TYR A 68 10.71 -5.02 0.78
CA TYR A 68 9.44 -5.59 0.36
C TYR A 68 8.72 -6.29 1.52
N ASP A 69 9.46 -6.99 2.37
CA ASP A 69 8.88 -7.65 3.55
C ASP A 69 8.17 -6.67 4.47
N ARG A 70 8.72 -5.48 4.63
CA ARG A 70 8.10 -4.44 5.43
C ARG A 70 6.83 -3.91 4.78
N ILE A 71 6.83 -3.73 3.45
CA ILE A 71 5.64 -3.33 2.70
C ILE A 71 4.52 -4.33 2.91
N VAL A 72 4.80 -5.61 2.78
CA VAL A 72 3.81 -6.69 2.95
C VAL A 72 3.25 -6.71 4.37
N ARG A 73 4.10 -6.47 5.38
CA ARG A 73 3.67 -6.52 6.78
C ARG A 73 2.91 -5.28 7.23
N GLU A 74 3.33 -4.10 6.78
CA GLU A 74 2.88 -2.83 7.35
C GLU A 74 2.17 -1.91 6.38
N GLY A 75 2.48 -1.98 5.08
CA GLY A 75 2.09 -0.96 4.12
C GLY A 75 1.07 -1.36 3.06
N ALA A 76 0.77 -2.64 2.92
CA ALA A 76 -0.07 -3.12 1.83
C ALA A 76 -0.93 -4.31 2.26
N ALA A 77 -2.03 -4.54 1.54
CA ALA A 77 -2.93 -5.66 1.75
C ALA A 77 -2.70 -6.69 0.62
N PHE A 78 -1.63 -7.46 0.74
CA PHE A 78 -1.27 -8.52 -0.21
C PHE A 78 -1.48 -9.88 0.46
N GLY A 79 -2.33 -10.69 -0.12
CA GLY A 79 -2.60 -12.01 0.43
C GLY A 79 -3.84 -12.66 -0.17
N ASP A 80 -4.24 -13.80 0.39
CA ASP A 80 -5.53 -14.41 0.06
C ASP A 80 -6.66 -13.57 0.70
N TYR A 81 -7.91 -13.93 0.38
CA TYR A 81 -9.05 -13.14 0.86
C TYR A 81 -9.14 -13.09 2.39
N LYS A 82 -8.74 -14.15 3.08
CA LYS A 82 -8.75 -14.18 4.55
C LYS A 82 -7.71 -13.22 5.13
N ALA A 83 -6.51 -13.23 4.58
CA ALA A 83 -5.44 -12.33 5.01
C ALA A 83 -5.83 -10.86 4.84
N ILE A 84 -6.49 -10.53 3.73
CA ILE A 84 -6.95 -9.16 3.47
C ILE A 84 -8.07 -8.77 4.44
N ILE A 85 -9.04 -9.64 4.67
CA ILE A 85 -10.11 -9.39 5.63
C ILE A 85 -9.53 -9.17 7.05
N ASP A 86 -8.63 -10.03 7.48
CA ASP A 86 -7.99 -9.94 8.79
C ASP A 86 -7.23 -8.63 8.94
N ARG A 87 -6.51 -8.22 7.88
CA ARG A 87 -5.79 -6.95 7.88
C ARG A 87 -6.73 -5.77 8.00
N PHE A 88 -7.82 -5.74 7.25
CA PHE A 88 -8.78 -4.64 7.31
C PHE A 88 -9.46 -4.56 8.67
N ARG A 89 -9.81 -5.70 9.26
CA ARG A 89 -10.35 -5.74 10.61
C ARG A 89 -9.35 -5.24 11.66
N MET A 90 -8.10 -5.59 11.52
CA MET A 90 -7.03 -5.09 12.39
C MET A 90 -6.91 -3.57 12.28
N LEU A 91 -6.94 -3.02 11.07
CA LEU A 91 -6.88 -1.58 10.86
C LEU A 91 -8.08 -0.87 11.51
N GLU A 92 -9.26 -1.45 11.42
CA GLU A 92 -10.46 -0.93 12.08
C GLU A 92 -10.33 -0.98 13.61
N GLU A 93 -9.99 -2.13 14.15
CA GLU A 93 -9.98 -2.38 15.60
C GLU A 93 -8.83 -1.68 16.31
N GLU A 94 -7.63 -1.71 15.75
CA GLU A 94 -6.44 -1.18 16.40
C GLU A 94 -6.17 0.28 16.08
N LEU A 95 -6.47 0.72 14.86
CA LEU A 95 -6.16 2.09 14.41
C LEU A 95 -7.41 2.96 14.20
N GLY A 96 -8.61 2.40 14.38
CA GLY A 96 -9.85 3.14 14.22
C GLY A 96 -10.12 3.59 12.78
N VAL A 97 -9.58 2.88 11.78
CA VAL A 97 -9.79 3.21 10.37
C VAL A 97 -11.23 2.90 10.00
N GLU A 98 -11.96 3.89 9.51
CA GLU A 98 -13.36 3.77 9.10
C GLU A 98 -13.54 3.55 7.60
N GLU A 99 -12.58 4.00 6.80
CA GLU A 99 -12.65 3.97 5.35
C GLU A 99 -11.29 3.61 4.76
N ILE A 100 -11.28 2.65 3.84
CA ILE A 100 -10.07 2.22 3.15
C ILE A 100 -10.22 2.47 1.65
N ALA A 101 -9.31 3.26 1.10
CA ALA A 101 -9.20 3.45 -0.34
C ALA A 101 -8.29 2.35 -0.91
N CYS A 102 -8.88 1.40 -1.59
CA CYS A 102 -8.15 0.27 -2.17
C CYS A 102 -7.51 0.66 -3.49
N TRP A 103 -6.21 0.47 -3.59
CA TRP A 103 -5.44 0.80 -4.78
C TRP A 103 -4.98 -0.48 -5.46
N PHE A 104 -5.64 -0.86 -6.56
CA PHE A 104 -5.39 -2.11 -7.28
C PHE A 104 -4.40 -1.97 -8.44
N SER A 105 -4.27 -0.77 -9.01
CA SER A 105 -3.39 -0.52 -10.15
C SER A 105 -2.16 0.28 -9.70
N PHE A 106 -1.05 -0.39 -9.56
CA PHE A 106 0.21 0.24 -9.15
C PHE A 106 1.38 -0.32 -9.94
N GLY A 107 2.40 0.51 -10.15
CA GLY A 107 3.52 0.17 -11.01
C GLY A 107 3.04 -0.09 -12.43
N ASP A 108 3.61 -1.09 -13.06
CA ASP A 108 3.21 -1.54 -14.40
C ASP A 108 2.43 -2.86 -14.35
N LEU A 109 1.59 -3.00 -13.33
CA LEU A 109 0.79 -4.21 -13.13
C LEU A 109 -0.14 -4.43 -14.34
N PRO A 110 -0.12 -5.62 -14.98
CA PRO A 110 -0.96 -5.89 -16.14
C PRO A 110 -2.44 -5.65 -15.84
N HIS A 111 -3.12 -4.97 -16.76
CA HIS A 111 -4.53 -4.61 -16.61
C HIS A 111 -5.43 -5.82 -16.31
N GLU A 112 -5.18 -6.95 -16.94
CA GLU A 112 -5.95 -8.18 -16.71
C GLU A 112 -5.87 -8.64 -15.24
N ARG A 113 -4.70 -8.52 -14.62
CA ARG A 113 -4.52 -8.84 -13.22
C ARG A 113 -5.23 -7.86 -12.31
N VAL A 114 -5.20 -6.57 -12.66
CA VAL A 114 -5.94 -5.54 -11.91
C VAL A 114 -7.42 -5.88 -11.90
N VAL A 115 -8.00 -6.20 -13.04
CA VAL A 115 -9.42 -6.56 -13.16
C VAL A 115 -9.74 -7.83 -12.37
N GLN A 116 -8.90 -8.86 -12.45
CA GLN A 116 -9.08 -10.10 -11.67
C GLN A 116 -9.05 -9.82 -10.17
N ASN A 117 -8.11 -8.99 -9.72
CA ASN A 117 -8.01 -8.59 -8.31
C ASN A 117 -9.28 -7.87 -7.85
N MET A 118 -9.76 -6.93 -8.63
CA MET A 118 -10.98 -6.19 -8.30
C MET A 118 -12.20 -7.11 -8.21
N LYS A 119 -12.34 -8.04 -9.14
CA LYS A 119 -13.43 -9.02 -9.13
C LYS A 119 -13.37 -9.93 -7.92
N MET A 120 -12.21 -10.48 -7.62
CA MET A 120 -12.02 -11.36 -6.47
C MET A 120 -12.27 -10.61 -5.16
N PHE A 121 -11.81 -9.37 -5.07
CA PHE A 121 -12.07 -8.51 -3.92
C PHE A 121 -13.57 -8.26 -3.73
N ALA A 122 -14.27 -7.93 -4.80
CA ALA A 122 -15.71 -7.69 -4.76
C ALA A 122 -16.49 -8.95 -4.35
N ASP A 123 -16.07 -10.12 -4.82
CA ASP A 123 -16.77 -11.37 -4.56
C ASP A 123 -16.46 -11.97 -3.18
N LYS A 124 -15.22 -11.81 -2.68
CA LYS A 124 -14.76 -12.52 -1.50
C LYS A 124 -14.52 -11.63 -0.28
N VAL A 125 -14.14 -10.38 -0.48
CA VAL A 125 -13.78 -9.48 0.62
C VAL A 125 -14.92 -8.52 0.96
N MET A 126 -15.48 -7.84 -0.02
CA MET A 126 -16.52 -6.84 0.24
C MET A 126 -17.73 -7.37 1.01
N PRO A 127 -18.26 -8.58 0.72
CA PRO A 127 -19.41 -9.10 1.48
C PRO A 127 -19.14 -9.29 2.97
N GLU A 128 -17.87 -9.52 3.34
CA GLU A 128 -17.46 -9.71 4.74
C GLU A 128 -17.20 -8.39 5.47
N MET A 129 -17.12 -7.28 4.74
CA MET A 129 -16.80 -5.96 5.30
C MET A 129 -18.04 -5.08 5.52
N THR A 130 -19.20 -5.56 5.21
CA THR A 130 -20.46 -4.83 5.43
C THR A 130 -21.21 -5.32 6.65
#